data_c7df84823ec2e791db3c10a426044a46
#
_entry.id   c7df84823ec2e791db3c10a426044a46
#
_cell.length_a   1.000
_cell.length_b   1.000
_cell.length_c   1.000
_cell.angle_alpha   90.00
_cell.angle_beta   90.00
_cell.angle_gamma   90.00
#
_symmetry.space_group_name_H-M   'P 1'
#
loop_
_entity.id
_entity.type
_entity.pdbx_description
1 polymer ?
#
loop_
_entity_poly.entity_id
_entity_poly.type
_entity_poly.pdbx_seq_one_letter_code
_entity_poly.pdbx_strand_id
1 'polypeptide(L)'
;MIWHEYRHEKTHKVVAELYPQGMHQAIADGLRQNDRGGEFIIRTATLDEPEHGLPPAVLDATDVLIWWGHAAHGEVRDDVVERVVKRVWDGMGLIVLHSGHFSKPFKRLMGTDCALRWREANDKERFWVVNPAHPIAQGLPDYFELE
;
A
#
# COMPACT_ATOMS: atom_id res chain seq x y z
N MET A 1 6.08 0.74 8.19
CA MET A 1 6.72 1.29 6.97
C MET A 1 5.67 1.51 5.90
N ILE A 2 5.64 2.68 5.26
CA ILE A 2 4.75 3.00 4.13
C ILE A 2 5.62 3.22 2.91
N TRP A 3 5.50 2.34 1.92
CA TRP A 3 6.21 2.43 0.67
C TRP A 3 5.30 2.93 -0.45
N HIS A 4 5.82 3.87 -1.26
CA HIS A 4 5.08 4.46 -2.37
C HIS A 4 5.99 4.66 -3.59
N GLU A 5 5.48 4.39 -4.79
CA GLU A 5 6.24 4.62 -6.02
C GLU A 5 6.51 6.11 -6.32
N TYR A 6 5.70 7.00 -5.80
CA TYR A 6 5.83 8.46 -5.90
C TYR A 6 6.00 8.94 -7.35
N ARG A 7 5.09 8.50 -8.25
CA ARG A 7 5.10 8.89 -9.67
C ARG A 7 4.04 9.92 -10.02
N HIS A 8 2.82 9.77 -9.50
CA HIS A 8 1.70 10.65 -9.84
C HIS A 8 1.93 12.09 -9.40
N GLU A 9 2.46 12.31 -8.23
CA GLU A 9 2.78 13.65 -7.70
C GLU A 9 3.83 14.38 -8.55
N LYS A 10 4.70 13.62 -9.23
CA LYS A 10 5.73 14.19 -10.12
C LYS A 10 5.22 14.48 -11.54
N THR A 11 4.12 13.85 -11.94
CA THR A 11 3.64 13.88 -13.32
C THR A 11 2.27 14.52 -13.50
N HIS A 12 1.48 14.63 -12.42
CA HIS A 12 0.11 15.17 -12.45
C HIS A 12 -0.04 16.32 -11.45
N LYS A 13 -0.19 17.54 -11.97
CA LYS A 13 -0.29 18.76 -11.18
C LYS A 13 -1.38 18.68 -10.10
N VAL A 14 -2.55 18.17 -10.43
CA VAL A 14 -3.67 18.04 -9.49
C VAL A 14 -3.29 17.11 -8.32
N VAL A 15 -2.58 16.03 -8.58
CA VAL A 15 -2.12 15.10 -7.53
C VAL A 15 -1.06 15.76 -6.66
N ALA A 16 -0.13 16.52 -7.25
CA ALA A 16 0.87 17.27 -6.50
C ALA A 16 0.25 18.36 -5.60
N GLU A 17 -0.84 18.99 -6.04
CA GLU A 17 -1.58 19.99 -5.26
C GLU A 17 -2.35 19.35 -4.10
N LEU A 18 -2.95 18.17 -4.31
CA LEU A 18 -3.69 17.42 -3.28
C LEU A 18 -2.76 16.77 -2.26
N TYR A 19 -1.60 16.28 -2.70
CA TYR A 19 -0.62 15.56 -1.88
C TYR A 19 0.77 16.20 -1.99
N PRO A 20 0.95 17.42 -1.48
CA PRO A 20 2.21 18.18 -1.67
C PRO A 20 3.45 17.50 -1.07
N GLN A 21 3.27 16.61 -0.12
CA GLN A 21 4.32 15.79 0.48
C GLN A 21 4.25 14.31 0.04
N GLY A 22 3.35 13.99 -0.89
CA GLY A 22 3.11 12.65 -1.40
C GLY A 22 2.05 11.87 -0.63
N MET A 23 1.38 10.93 -1.31
CA MET A 23 0.34 10.09 -0.71
C MET A 23 0.86 9.26 0.47
N HIS A 24 2.12 8.81 0.43
CA HIS A 24 2.74 8.09 1.55
C HIS A 24 2.78 8.93 2.83
N GLN A 25 3.01 10.24 2.70
CA GLN A 25 2.99 11.13 3.86
C GLN A 25 1.55 11.34 4.38
N ALA A 26 0.57 11.48 3.49
CA ALA A 26 -0.83 11.59 3.88
C ALA A 26 -1.30 10.34 4.65
N ILE A 27 -0.90 9.15 4.22
CA ILE A 27 -1.17 7.90 4.93
C ILE A 27 -0.47 7.90 6.29
N ALA A 28 0.80 8.33 6.35
CA ALA A 28 1.55 8.41 7.59
C ALA A 28 0.89 9.36 8.60
N ASP A 29 0.41 10.51 8.15
CA ASP A 29 -0.25 11.50 8.99
C ASP A 29 -1.61 10.98 9.48
N GLY A 30 -2.38 10.31 8.63
CA GLY A 30 -3.62 9.64 9.03
C GLY A 30 -3.39 8.57 10.10
N LEU A 31 -2.34 7.77 9.97
CA LEU A 31 -1.98 6.78 11.00
C LEU A 31 -1.56 7.45 12.31
N ARG A 32 -0.74 8.50 12.27
CA ARG A 32 -0.32 9.25 13.47
C ARG A 32 -1.51 9.86 14.22
N GLN A 33 -2.47 10.42 13.47
CA GLN A 33 -3.68 11.02 14.06
C GLN A 33 -4.56 9.99 14.77
N ASN A 34 -4.52 8.73 14.34
CA ASN A 34 -5.31 7.64 14.90
C ASN A 34 -4.55 6.77 15.91
N ASP A 35 -3.24 6.97 16.06
CA ASP A 35 -2.40 6.28 17.03
C ASP A 35 -2.55 6.91 18.43
N ARG A 36 -3.65 6.57 19.11
CA ARG A 36 -4.00 7.13 20.43
C ARG A 36 -3.02 6.74 21.54
N GLY A 37 -2.29 5.65 21.36
CA GLY A 37 -1.31 5.15 22.33
C GLY A 37 0.12 5.61 22.06
N GLY A 38 0.41 6.20 20.88
CA GLY A 38 1.77 6.51 20.45
C GLY A 38 2.62 5.25 20.23
N GLU A 39 1.97 4.14 19.84
CA GLU A 39 2.62 2.81 19.71
C GLU A 39 3.30 2.63 18.36
N PHE A 40 2.94 3.44 17.34
CA PHE A 40 3.43 3.27 15.99
C PHE A 40 4.71 4.06 15.70
N ILE A 41 5.75 3.36 15.30
CA ILE A 41 6.93 3.97 14.69
C ILE A 41 6.72 4.00 13.19
N ILE A 42 6.26 5.14 12.67
CA ILE A 42 5.88 5.29 11.27
C ILE A 42 7.03 5.88 10.47
N ARG A 43 7.43 5.15 9.42
CA ARG A 43 8.45 5.56 8.45
C ARG A 43 7.87 5.48 7.05
N THR A 44 8.39 6.29 6.14
CA THR A 44 8.04 6.28 4.72
C THR A 44 9.25 5.98 3.86
N ALA A 45 9.04 5.40 2.69
CA ALA A 45 10.05 5.16 1.69
C ALA A 45 9.46 5.26 0.28
N THR A 46 10.29 5.60 -0.70
CA THR A 46 9.86 5.76 -2.09
C THR A 46 10.75 5.00 -3.06
N LEU A 47 10.22 4.79 -4.28
CA LEU A 47 10.89 4.02 -5.33
C LEU A 47 12.27 4.59 -5.72
N ASP A 48 12.45 5.90 -5.69
CA ASP A 48 13.70 6.54 -6.15
C ASP A 48 14.81 6.57 -5.10
N GLU A 49 14.52 6.14 -3.88
CA GLU A 49 15.56 6.02 -2.85
C GLU A 49 16.51 4.84 -3.14
N PRO A 50 17.75 4.88 -2.64
CA PRO A 50 18.65 3.73 -2.71
C PRO A 50 17.96 2.47 -2.21
N GLU A 51 18.06 1.38 -2.97
CA GLU A 51 17.34 0.12 -2.70
C GLU A 51 15.84 0.31 -2.47
N HIS A 52 15.25 1.33 -3.10
CA HIS A 52 13.85 1.73 -2.95
C HIS A 52 13.47 2.05 -1.50
N GLY A 53 14.42 2.52 -0.68
CA GLY A 53 14.24 2.78 0.75
C GLY A 53 14.00 1.51 1.59
N LEU A 54 14.21 0.31 1.02
CA LEU A 54 13.94 -0.97 1.64
C LEU A 54 15.20 -1.87 1.72
N PRO A 55 16.34 -1.35 2.23
CA PRO A 55 17.50 -2.20 2.50
C PRO A 55 17.18 -3.24 3.59
N PRO A 56 17.97 -4.32 3.71
CA PRO A 56 17.73 -5.39 4.69
C PRO A 56 17.46 -4.87 6.10
N ALA A 57 18.29 -3.98 6.61
CA ALA A 57 18.18 -3.45 7.97
C ALA A 57 16.83 -2.70 8.22
N VAL A 58 16.29 -2.03 7.18
CA VAL A 58 14.99 -1.37 7.28
C VAL A 58 13.87 -2.39 7.31
N LEU A 59 13.92 -3.39 6.42
CA LEU A 59 12.91 -4.45 6.39
C LEU A 59 12.94 -5.33 7.64
N ASP A 60 14.11 -5.60 8.21
CA ASP A 60 14.25 -6.38 9.44
C ASP A 60 13.63 -5.66 10.65
N ALA A 61 13.64 -4.33 10.64
CA ALA A 61 13.01 -3.49 11.67
C ALA A 61 11.55 -3.10 11.33
N THR A 62 10.92 -3.76 10.35
CA THR A 62 9.56 -3.48 9.92
C THR A 62 8.62 -4.60 10.32
N ASP A 63 7.60 -4.28 11.14
CA ASP A 63 6.54 -5.22 11.50
C ASP A 63 5.44 -5.26 10.45
N VAL A 64 5.09 -4.09 9.88
CA VAL A 64 4.04 -3.97 8.85
C VAL A 64 4.53 -3.07 7.72
N LEU A 65 4.42 -3.56 6.48
CA LEU A 65 4.67 -2.81 5.26
C LEU A 65 3.35 -2.48 4.56
N ILE A 66 3.08 -1.20 4.37
CA ILE A 66 1.98 -0.71 3.53
C ILE A 66 2.58 -0.39 2.16
N TRP A 67 2.02 -0.98 1.12
CA TRP A 67 2.52 -0.86 -0.25
C TRP A 67 1.51 -0.20 -1.17
N TRP A 68 1.90 0.91 -1.78
CA TRP A 68 1.14 1.53 -2.83
C TRP A 68 1.99 1.80 -4.08
N GLY A 69 1.53 1.31 -5.22
CA GLY A 69 2.08 1.55 -6.55
C GLY A 69 1.00 1.45 -7.60
N HIS A 70 1.17 2.11 -8.75
CA HIS A 70 0.20 2.14 -9.83
C HIS A 70 0.85 2.09 -11.23
N ALA A 71 1.81 2.95 -11.49
CA ALA A 71 2.39 3.14 -12.82
C ALA A 71 3.77 2.48 -12.99
N ALA A 72 4.52 2.31 -11.89
CA ALA A 72 5.93 1.96 -11.92
C ALA A 72 6.25 0.57 -11.34
N HIS A 73 5.28 -0.35 -11.33
CA HIS A 73 5.47 -1.71 -10.81
C HIS A 73 6.70 -2.43 -11.37
N GLY A 74 6.97 -2.22 -12.67
CA GLY A 74 8.11 -2.83 -13.37
C GLY A 74 9.47 -2.31 -12.94
N GLU A 75 9.53 -1.08 -12.39
CA GLU A 75 10.77 -0.42 -11.98
C GLU A 75 11.31 -0.94 -10.65
N VAL A 76 10.47 -1.62 -9.85
CA VAL A 76 10.92 -2.22 -8.60
C VAL A 76 11.90 -3.35 -8.88
N ARG A 77 13.10 -3.28 -8.30
CA ARG A 77 14.15 -4.27 -8.49
C ARG A 77 13.75 -5.61 -7.91
N ASP A 78 14.09 -6.69 -8.62
CA ASP A 78 13.69 -8.04 -8.23
C ASP A 78 14.36 -8.50 -6.92
N ASP A 79 15.58 -8.05 -6.62
CA ASP A 79 16.23 -8.34 -5.33
C ASP A 79 15.52 -7.68 -4.14
N VAL A 80 14.92 -6.49 -4.33
CA VAL A 80 14.08 -5.85 -3.32
C VAL A 80 12.77 -6.61 -3.15
N VAL A 81 12.16 -7.05 -4.26
CA VAL A 81 10.95 -7.89 -4.24
C VAL A 81 11.18 -9.17 -3.44
N GLU A 82 12.26 -9.89 -3.71
CA GLU A 82 12.59 -11.14 -2.99
C GLU A 82 12.77 -10.90 -1.49
N ARG A 83 13.41 -9.79 -1.11
CA ARG A 83 13.54 -9.42 0.31
C ARG A 83 12.19 -9.16 0.97
N VAL A 84 11.31 -8.41 0.31
CA VAL A 84 9.96 -8.14 0.81
C VAL A 84 9.17 -9.45 0.97
N VAL A 85 9.16 -10.29 -0.06
CA VAL A 85 8.46 -11.59 -0.04
C VAL A 85 8.99 -12.47 1.09
N LYS A 86 10.32 -12.56 1.23
CA LYS A 86 10.94 -13.32 2.32
C LYS A 86 10.50 -12.79 3.68
N ARG A 87 10.51 -11.47 3.90
CA ARG A 87 10.08 -10.86 5.17
C ARG A 87 8.61 -11.14 5.49
N VAL A 88 7.73 -11.18 4.46
CA VAL A 88 6.33 -11.58 4.67
C VAL A 88 6.24 -13.03 5.11
N TRP A 89 7.00 -13.94 4.52
CA TRP A 89 7.05 -15.35 4.95
C TRP A 89 7.65 -15.50 6.37
N ASP A 90 8.55 -14.61 6.75
CA ASP A 90 9.12 -14.57 8.10
C ASP A 90 8.19 -13.87 9.13
N GLY A 91 6.99 -13.39 8.71
CA GLY A 91 5.96 -12.87 9.60
C GLY A 91 5.70 -11.37 9.53
N MET A 92 6.37 -10.60 8.65
CA MET A 92 6.04 -9.18 8.43
C MET A 92 4.63 -9.06 7.81
N GLY A 93 3.78 -8.20 8.39
CA GLY A 93 2.48 -7.88 7.80
C GLY A 93 2.64 -7.10 6.49
N LEU A 94 1.79 -7.39 5.49
CA LEU A 94 1.75 -6.64 4.24
C LEU A 94 0.33 -6.18 3.93
N ILE A 95 0.16 -4.87 3.78
CA ILE A 95 -1.09 -4.24 3.34
C ILE A 95 -0.85 -3.64 1.97
N VAL A 96 -1.55 -4.14 0.96
CA VAL A 96 -1.44 -3.66 -0.41
C VAL A 96 -2.65 -2.80 -0.75
N LEU A 97 -2.40 -1.56 -1.14
CA LEU A 97 -3.45 -0.59 -1.39
C LEU A 97 -3.78 -0.53 -2.88
N HIS A 98 -5.09 -0.56 -3.20
CA HIS A 98 -5.68 -0.27 -4.51
C HIS A 98 -4.92 -0.95 -5.66
N SER A 99 -4.39 -0.18 -6.60
CA SER A 99 -3.65 -0.66 -7.77
C SER A 99 -2.34 -1.40 -7.45
N GLY A 100 -1.91 -1.39 -6.19
CA GLY A 100 -0.81 -2.22 -5.70
C GLY A 100 -1.01 -3.73 -5.90
N HIS A 101 -2.26 -4.19 -6.20
CA HIS A 101 -2.53 -5.58 -6.59
C HIS A 101 -1.67 -6.06 -7.77
N PHE A 102 -1.22 -5.13 -8.61
CA PHE A 102 -0.36 -5.43 -9.76
C PHE A 102 1.14 -5.42 -9.45
N SER A 103 1.52 -5.09 -8.21
CA SER A 103 2.92 -5.06 -7.78
C SER A 103 3.58 -6.43 -7.82
N LYS A 104 4.88 -6.44 -8.08
CA LYS A 104 5.67 -7.67 -8.11
C LYS A 104 5.58 -8.48 -6.80
N PRO A 105 5.73 -7.88 -5.59
CA PRO A 105 5.63 -8.63 -4.35
C PRO A 105 4.24 -9.23 -4.14
N PHE A 106 3.16 -8.51 -4.47
CA PHE A 106 1.81 -9.04 -4.31
C PHE A 106 1.54 -10.23 -5.25
N LYS A 107 1.89 -10.11 -6.54
CA LYS A 107 1.79 -11.22 -7.50
C LYS A 107 2.55 -12.46 -7.05
N ARG A 108 3.76 -12.26 -6.51
CA ARG A 108 4.60 -13.37 -6.03
C ARG A 108 3.97 -14.09 -4.85
N LEU A 109 3.39 -13.34 -3.90
CA LEU A 109 2.74 -13.89 -2.72
C LEU A 109 1.41 -14.58 -3.04
N MET A 110 0.62 -13.99 -3.95
CA MET A 110 -0.68 -14.53 -4.35
C MET A 110 -0.55 -15.71 -5.34
N GLY A 111 0.58 -15.84 -6.05
CA GLY A 111 0.81 -16.90 -7.01
C GLY A 111 -0.06 -16.81 -8.27
N THR A 112 -0.60 -15.63 -8.58
CA THR A 112 -1.42 -15.36 -9.76
C THR A 112 -0.93 -14.10 -10.48
N ASP A 113 -1.49 -13.82 -11.66
CA ASP A 113 -1.22 -12.56 -12.39
C ASP A 113 -1.84 -11.35 -11.72
N CYS A 114 -2.77 -11.57 -10.76
CA CYS A 114 -3.54 -10.55 -10.05
C CYS A 114 -4.23 -9.56 -10.99
N ALA A 115 -4.51 -9.97 -12.23
CA ALA A 115 -5.23 -9.16 -13.21
C ALA A 115 -6.68 -8.97 -12.78
N LEU A 116 -7.19 -7.79 -13.07
CA LEU A 116 -8.61 -7.49 -12.91
C LEU A 116 -9.16 -6.83 -14.18
N ARG A 117 -10.47 -6.87 -14.33
CA ARG A 117 -11.19 -6.12 -15.36
C ARG A 117 -11.99 -5.02 -14.69
N TRP A 118 -11.98 -3.86 -15.28
CA TRP A 118 -12.68 -2.69 -14.78
C TRP A 118 -13.37 -1.96 -15.94
N ARG A 119 -14.33 -1.12 -15.62
CA ARG A 119 -14.97 -0.19 -16.56
C ARG A 119 -15.26 1.12 -15.83
N GLU A 120 -15.31 2.20 -16.59
CA GLU A 120 -15.85 3.48 -16.13
C GLU A 120 -17.27 3.60 -16.71
N ALA A 121 -18.28 3.61 -15.85
CA ALA A 121 -19.67 3.56 -16.28
C ALA A 121 -20.59 4.48 -15.45
N ASN A 122 -20.03 5.38 -14.64
CA ASN A 122 -20.78 6.19 -13.64
C ASN A 122 -21.71 5.34 -12.74
N ASP A 123 -21.34 4.10 -12.53
CA ASP A 123 -22.05 3.20 -11.60
C ASP A 123 -21.49 3.41 -10.18
N LYS A 124 -22.33 3.16 -9.19
CA LYS A 124 -21.88 3.08 -7.80
C LYS A 124 -21.19 1.75 -7.54
N GLU A 125 -20.08 1.80 -6.83
CA GLU A 125 -19.44 0.59 -6.32
C GLU A 125 -20.05 0.22 -4.96
N ARG A 126 -20.52 -1.03 -4.80
CA ARG A 126 -21.04 -1.54 -3.55
C ARG A 126 -20.10 -2.56 -2.95
N PHE A 127 -19.68 -2.29 -1.72
CA PHE A 127 -18.81 -3.15 -0.93
C PHE A 127 -19.62 -3.87 0.14
N TRP A 128 -19.52 -5.20 0.15
CA TRP A 128 -20.18 -6.05 1.13
C TRP A 128 -19.16 -6.52 2.17
N VAL A 129 -19.48 -6.39 3.45
CA VAL A 129 -18.67 -6.93 4.54
C VAL A 129 -18.98 -8.41 4.70
N VAL A 130 -18.15 -9.26 4.08
CA VAL A 130 -18.38 -10.71 4.03
C VAL A 130 -17.93 -11.45 5.28
N ASN A 131 -17.14 -10.82 6.16
CA ASN A 131 -16.75 -11.35 7.46
C ASN A 131 -16.82 -10.27 8.54
N PRO A 132 -18.02 -9.96 9.07
CA PRO A 132 -18.19 -8.88 10.05
C PRO A 132 -17.49 -9.14 11.40
N ALA A 133 -17.14 -10.39 11.69
CA ALA A 133 -16.40 -10.75 12.90
C ALA A 133 -14.91 -10.46 12.81
N HIS A 134 -14.38 -10.17 11.61
CA HIS A 134 -12.97 -9.88 11.43
C HIS A 134 -12.60 -8.50 12.03
N PRO A 135 -11.48 -8.35 12.76
CA PRO A 135 -11.11 -7.07 13.38
C PRO A 135 -11.07 -5.87 12.42
N ILE A 136 -10.68 -6.09 11.15
CA ILE A 136 -10.67 -5.04 10.11
C ILE A 136 -12.07 -4.53 9.78
N ALA A 137 -13.10 -5.37 9.96
CA ALA A 137 -14.48 -5.00 9.68
C ALA A 137 -15.18 -4.28 10.85
N GLN A 138 -14.51 -4.15 11.98
CA GLN A 138 -15.09 -3.52 13.16
C GLN A 138 -15.51 -2.09 12.90
N GLY A 139 -16.78 -1.78 13.15
CA GLY A 139 -17.36 -0.45 12.94
C GLY A 139 -17.81 -0.16 11.51
N LEU A 140 -17.67 -1.13 10.58
CA LEU A 140 -18.25 -1.02 9.25
C LEU A 140 -19.69 -1.51 9.24
N PRO A 141 -20.59 -0.92 8.43
CA PRO A 141 -21.94 -1.45 8.19
C PRO A 141 -21.86 -2.73 7.33
N ASP A 142 -22.96 -3.47 7.19
CA ASP A 142 -23.02 -4.69 6.37
C ASP A 142 -22.61 -4.44 4.91
N TYR A 143 -22.87 -3.26 4.40
CA TYR A 143 -22.36 -2.77 3.11
C TYR A 143 -22.24 -1.25 3.10
N PHE A 144 -21.46 -0.72 2.16
CA PHE A 144 -21.36 0.72 1.86
C PHE A 144 -21.15 0.93 0.36
N GLU A 145 -21.46 2.12 -0.11
CA GLU A 145 -21.32 2.51 -1.51
C GLU A 145 -20.31 3.65 -1.65
N LEU A 146 -19.54 3.60 -2.73
CA LEU A 146 -18.67 4.69 -3.20
C LEU A 146 -19.20 5.20 -4.55
N GLU A 147 -19.09 6.53 -4.76
CA GLU A 147 -19.43 7.23 -6.00
C GLU A 147 -18.19 7.53 -6.83
#